data_7b238bd86b88851e0e1a824baeb831ce
#
_entry.id   7b238bd86b88851e0e1a824baeb831ce
#
_cell.length_a   1.000
_cell.length_b   1.000
_cell.length_c   1.000
_cell.angle_alpha   90.00
_cell.angle_beta   90.00
_cell.angle_gamma   90.00
#
_symmetry.space_group_name_H-M   'P 1'
#
loop_
_entity.id
_entity.type
_entity.pdbx_description
1 polymer ?
#
loop_
_entity_poly.entity_id
_entity_poly.type
_entity_poly.pdbx_seq_one_letter_code
_entity_poly.pdbx_strand_id
1 'polypeptide(L)'
;LHGSGPKEREWSTGLKICRNFDDAPSVYFIPQIPNEGEYYRWWQKAKQFAWEKLLRQSLLLGKIDPNRVYVFGISEGGYGSQRLASFYADYWAAAGPMAGGEPLKNAPAENCSNIAFSLRTGDKDTGFYRNTLTGYVREAFDSLAHQHPGYFTHKIELILSLIHI
;
A
#
# COMPACT_ATOMS: atom_id res chain seq x y z
N LEU A 1 1.79 5.04 -4.12
CA LEU A 1 3.08 5.44 -3.51
C LEU A 1 4.22 4.82 -4.30
N HIS A 2 5.25 5.60 -4.60
CA HIS A 2 6.38 5.15 -5.41
C HIS A 2 7.52 4.54 -4.58
N GLY A 3 8.45 3.88 -5.26
CA GLY A 3 9.66 3.31 -4.67
C GLY A 3 10.73 4.38 -4.35
N SER A 4 11.94 3.93 -4.02
CA SER A 4 13.06 4.80 -3.61
C SER A 4 13.98 5.23 -4.77
N GLY A 5 13.52 5.12 -6.01
CA GLY A 5 14.24 5.59 -7.18
C GLY A 5 14.22 7.13 -7.34
N PRO A 6 14.89 7.66 -8.38
CA PRO A 6 14.83 9.09 -8.72
C PRO A 6 13.41 9.56 -8.95
N LYS A 7 13.02 10.69 -8.38
CA LYS A 7 11.62 11.15 -8.32
C LYS A 7 10.93 11.28 -9.68
N GLU A 8 11.63 11.78 -10.69
CA GLU A 8 11.07 11.93 -12.04
C GLU A 8 10.76 10.57 -12.68
N ARG A 9 11.63 9.59 -12.47
CA ARG A 9 11.44 8.22 -12.94
C ARG A 9 10.28 7.55 -12.22
N GLU A 10 10.25 7.66 -10.90
CA GLU A 10 9.20 7.09 -10.06
C GLU A 10 7.83 7.70 -10.39
N TRP A 11 7.75 9.02 -10.57
CA TRP A 11 6.53 9.69 -10.99
C TRP A 11 6.05 9.24 -12.37
N SER A 12 6.97 9.18 -13.35
CA SER A 12 6.68 8.71 -14.70
C SER A 12 6.17 7.26 -14.69
N THR A 13 6.77 6.41 -13.85
CA THR A 13 6.33 5.01 -13.67
C THR A 13 4.94 4.96 -13.06
N GLY A 14 4.68 5.72 -12.01
CA GLY A 14 3.36 5.82 -11.39
C GLY A 14 2.29 6.26 -12.38
N LEU A 15 2.59 7.26 -13.20
CA LEU A 15 1.69 7.75 -14.22
C LEU A 15 1.38 6.68 -15.30
N LYS A 16 2.38 5.91 -15.72
CA LYS A 16 2.19 4.79 -16.65
C LYS A 16 1.30 3.70 -16.05
N ILE A 17 1.52 3.37 -14.78
CA ILE A 17 0.68 2.39 -14.07
C ILE A 17 -0.77 2.86 -14.03
N CYS A 18 -1.02 4.12 -13.62
CA CYS A 18 -2.36 4.67 -13.54
C CYS A 18 -3.10 4.67 -14.89
N ARG A 19 -2.38 4.89 -15.99
CA ARG A 19 -2.96 4.85 -17.35
C ARG A 19 -3.39 3.46 -17.82
N ASN A 20 -2.93 2.41 -17.15
CA ASN A 20 -3.31 1.03 -17.48
C ASN A 20 -4.59 0.58 -16.77
N PHE A 21 -5.14 1.38 -15.85
CA PHE A 21 -6.43 1.08 -15.26
C PHE A 21 -7.56 1.54 -16.16
N ASP A 22 -8.50 0.66 -16.41
CA ASP A 22 -9.70 0.91 -17.23
C ASP A 22 -10.93 1.13 -16.30
N ASP A 23 -10.78 2.02 -15.36
CA ASP A 23 -11.75 2.31 -14.30
C ASP A 23 -12.20 3.78 -14.28
N ALA A 24 -12.14 4.45 -15.42
CA ALA A 24 -12.55 5.85 -15.52
C ALA A 24 -14.07 6.03 -15.29
N PRO A 25 -14.49 7.13 -14.64
CA PRO A 25 -13.67 8.24 -14.18
C PRO A 25 -13.04 8.00 -12.80
N SER A 26 -11.72 8.01 -12.74
CA SER A 26 -10.98 7.91 -11.49
C SER A 26 -9.99 9.05 -11.30
N VAL A 27 -9.75 9.45 -10.05
CA VAL A 27 -8.74 10.45 -9.69
C VAL A 27 -7.53 9.76 -9.11
N TYR A 28 -6.38 9.94 -9.73
CA TYR A 28 -5.10 9.41 -9.26
C TYR A 28 -4.27 10.49 -8.60
N PHE A 29 -3.88 10.25 -7.37
CA PHE A 29 -2.92 11.08 -6.66
C PHE A 29 -1.58 10.35 -6.57
N ILE A 30 -0.57 10.90 -7.24
CA ILE A 30 0.79 10.35 -7.30
C ILE A 30 1.69 11.30 -6.50
N PRO A 31 1.91 11.05 -5.20
CA PRO A 31 2.76 11.91 -4.39
C PRO A 31 4.22 11.82 -4.81
N GLN A 32 4.96 12.89 -4.60
CA GLN A 32 6.39 12.95 -4.87
C GLN A 32 7.20 13.03 -3.58
N ILE A 33 8.38 12.42 -3.59
CA ILE A 33 9.39 12.65 -2.55
C ILE A 33 9.98 14.05 -2.78
N PRO A 34 9.92 14.96 -1.80
CA PRO A 34 10.36 16.33 -1.98
C PRO A 34 11.88 16.45 -2.15
N ASN A 35 12.65 15.63 -1.44
CA ASN A 35 14.12 15.69 -1.43
C ASN A 35 14.71 14.31 -1.78
N GLU A 36 15.44 14.24 -2.88
CA GLU A 36 16.21 13.05 -3.23
C GLU A 36 17.48 12.95 -2.36
N GLY A 37 17.85 11.71 -2.04
CA GLY A 37 19.04 11.43 -1.24
C GLY A 37 18.86 11.52 0.27
N GLU A 38 17.77 12.05 0.75
CA GLU A 38 17.42 12.01 2.18
C GLU A 38 16.70 10.71 2.53
N TYR A 39 16.85 10.29 3.78
CA TYR A 39 16.10 9.16 4.31
C TYR A 39 14.62 9.52 4.39
N TYR A 40 13.85 9.02 3.47
CA TYR A 40 12.43 9.31 3.33
C TYR A 40 11.59 8.06 3.61
N ARG A 41 10.48 8.27 4.33
CA ARG A 41 9.50 7.21 4.59
C ARG A 41 8.09 7.77 4.48
N TRP A 42 7.22 7.04 3.79
CA TRP A 42 5.83 7.42 3.57
C TRP A 42 5.03 7.59 4.86
N TRP A 43 5.46 6.96 5.94
CA TRP A 43 4.80 6.95 7.25
C TRP A 43 5.44 7.89 8.29
N GLN A 44 6.36 8.73 7.94
CA GLN A 44 6.92 9.73 8.85
C GLN A 44 5.83 10.65 9.38
N LYS A 45 5.94 11.10 10.63
CA LYS A 45 4.92 11.90 11.32
C LYS A 45 4.43 13.12 10.51
N ALA A 46 5.34 13.86 9.90
CA ALA A 46 4.99 15.00 9.06
C ALA A 46 4.15 14.59 7.83
N LYS A 47 4.39 13.38 7.30
CA LYS A 47 3.63 12.83 6.17
C LYS A 47 2.27 12.30 6.60
N GLN A 48 2.17 11.71 7.78
CA GLN A 48 0.87 11.29 8.33
C GLN A 48 -0.10 12.46 8.40
N PHE A 49 0.34 13.61 8.87
CA PHE A 49 -0.47 14.83 8.85
C PHE A 49 -0.89 15.25 7.43
N ALA A 50 0.02 15.17 6.46
CA ALA A 50 -0.29 15.48 5.07
C ALA A 50 -1.30 14.50 4.46
N TRP A 51 -1.18 13.20 4.76
CA TRP A 51 -2.14 12.17 4.33
C TRP A 51 -3.52 12.42 4.91
N GLU A 52 -3.62 12.65 6.21
CA GLU A 52 -4.88 12.91 6.87
C GLU A 52 -5.56 14.16 6.28
N LYS A 53 -4.80 15.24 6.08
CA LYS A 53 -5.33 16.47 5.49
C LYS A 53 -5.79 16.25 4.04
N LEU A 54 -5.02 15.52 3.25
CA LEU A 54 -5.39 15.19 1.86
C LEU A 54 -6.70 14.41 1.81
N LEU A 55 -6.80 13.33 2.60
CA LEU A 55 -8.00 12.48 2.65
C LEU A 55 -9.23 13.29 3.08
N ARG A 56 -9.14 14.02 4.17
CA ARG A 56 -10.22 14.88 4.66
C ARG A 56 -10.66 15.92 3.62
N GLN A 57 -9.71 16.59 2.98
CA GLN A 57 -10.04 17.58 1.94
C GLN A 57 -10.68 16.93 0.71
N SER A 58 -10.19 15.77 0.28
CA SER A 58 -10.76 15.04 -0.85
C SER A 58 -12.22 14.65 -0.61
N LEU A 59 -12.53 14.20 0.60
CA LEU A 59 -13.91 13.87 1.00
C LEU A 59 -14.80 15.11 1.08
N LEU A 60 -14.30 16.23 1.62
CA LEU A 60 -15.05 17.48 1.73
C LEU A 60 -15.40 18.09 0.36
N LEU A 61 -14.60 17.85 -0.68
CA LEU A 61 -14.93 18.31 -2.03
C LEU A 61 -16.16 17.61 -2.63
N GLY A 62 -16.64 16.54 -2.02
CA GLY A 62 -17.86 15.84 -2.44
C GLY A 62 -17.80 15.15 -3.81
N LYS A 63 -16.59 15.07 -4.40
CA LYS A 63 -16.36 14.46 -5.72
C LYS A 63 -15.73 13.06 -5.63
N ILE A 64 -15.37 12.65 -4.42
CA ILE A 64 -14.75 11.36 -4.14
C ILE A 64 -15.73 10.53 -3.33
N ASP A 65 -16.02 9.33 -3.79
CA ASP A 65 -16.79 8.36 -3.03
C ASP A 65 -15.94 7.84 -1.86
N PRO A 66 -16.34 8.06 -0.60
CA PRO A 66 -15.57 7.62 0.56
C PRO A 66 -15.41 6.09 0.62
N ASN A 67 -16.30 5.33 -0.01
CA ASN A 67 -16.23 3.87 -0.07
C ASN A 67 -15.36 3.36 -1.23
N ARG A 68 -14.72 4.24 -1.98
CA ARG A 68 -13.88 3.91 -3.14
C ARG A 68 -12.53 4.61 -3.11
N VAL A 69 -11.95 4.74 -1.95
CA VAL A 69 -10.60 5.30 -1.77
C VAL A 69 -9.61 4.16 -1.59
N TYR A 70 -8.57 4.14 -2.41
CA TYR A 70 -7.61 3.04 -2.47
C TYR A 70 -6.19 3.54 -2.24
N VAL A 71 -5.37 2.74 -1.57
CA VAL A 71 -3.93 3.00 -1.42
C VAL A 71 -3.13 1.84 -1.97
N PHE A 72 -2.16 2.13 -2.82
CA PHE A 72 -1.20 1.14 -3.26
C PHE A 72 0.19 1.74 -3.48
N GLY A 73 1.17 0.88 -3.54
CA GLY A 73 2.54 1.31 -3.73
C GLY A 73 3.48 0.15 -3.97
N ILE A 74 4.66 0.46 -4.47
CA ILE A 74 5.68 -0.53 -4.81
C ILE A 74 6.98 -0.26 -4.05
N SER A 75 7.68 -1.31 -3.62
CA SER A 75 8.97 -1.23 -2.93
C SER A 75 8.84 -0.35 -1.66
N GLU A 76 9.55 0.77 -1.54
CA GLU A 76 9.37 1.72 -0.45
C GLU A 76 7.91 2.20 -0.32
N GLY A 77 7.22 2.41 -1.45
CA GLY A 77 5.79 2.68 -1.48
C GLY A 77 4.93 1.49 -1.05
N GLY A 78 5.41 0.27 -1.26
CA GLY A 78 4.79 -0.96 -0.76
C GLY A 78 4.79 -1.02 0.77
N TYR A 79 5.93 -0.73 1.40
CA TYR A 79 6.02 -0.57 2.86
C TYR A 79 5.08 0.54 3.35
N GLY A 80 5.10 1.69 2.66
CA GLY A 80 4.24 2.82 2.99
C GLY A 80 2.75 2.49 2.91
N SER A 81 2.31 1.86 1.82
CA SER A 81 0.90 1.49 1.66
C SER A 81 0.47 0.44 2.67
N GLN A 82 1.32 -0.51 3.03
CA GLN A 82 1.03 -1.50 4.07
C GLN A 82 0.83 -0.84 5.44
N ARG A 83 1.70 0.10 5.84
CA ARG A 83 1.54 0.85 7.10
C ARG A 83 0.32 1.75 7.08
N LEU A 84 0.11 2.50 5.99
CA LEU A 84 -1.04 3.39 5.88
C LEU A 84 -2.36 2.60 5.87
N ALA A 85 -2.40 1.41 5.27
CA ALA A 85 -3.53 0.51 5.35
C ALA A 85 -3.89 0.17 6.80
N SER A 86 -2.89 -0.15 7.63
CA SER A 86 -3.10 -0.49 9.04
C SER A 86 -3.45 0.73 9.91
N PHE A 87 -2.79 1.90 9.71
CA PHE A 87 -2.98 3.06 10.58
C PHE A 87 -4.18 3.93 10.22
N TYR A 88 -4.63 3.87 8.97
CA TYR A 88 -5.73 4.66 8.44
C TYR A 88 -6.80 3.78 7.79
N ALA A 89 -7.02 2.59 8.35
CA ALA A 89 -7.95 1.60 7.80
C ALA A 89 -9.36 2.16 7.51
N ASP A 90 -9.81 3.11 8.32
CA ASP A 90 -11.12 3.75 8.17
C ASP A 90 -11.26 4.63 6.90
N TYR A 91 -10.15 4.97 6.27
CA TYR A 91 -10.15 5.79 5.04
C TYR A 91 -10.07 4.98 3.75
N TRP A 92 -9.80 3.67 3.83
CA TRP A 92 -9.52 2.86 2.65
C TRP A 92 -10.61 1.83 2.39
N ALA A 93 -11.04 1.74 1.13
CA ALA A 93 -11.82 0.59 0.66
C ALA A 93 -10.91 -0.61 0.40
N ALA A 94 -9.69 -0.36 -0.11
CA ALA A 94 -8.70 -1.39 -0.30
C ALA A 94 -7.26 -0.86 -0.25
N ALA A 95 -6.33 -1.78 0.01
CA ALA A 95 -4.90 -1.56 -0.04
C ALA A 95 -4.20 -2.59 -0.92
N GLY A 96 -3.26 -2.12 -1.74
CA GLY A 96 -2.50 -2.96 -2.68
C GLY A 96 -0.98 -2.74 -2.58
N PRO A 97 -0.32 -3.10 -1.47
CA PRO A 97 1.13 -3.10 -1.41
C PRO A 97 1.74 -4.12 -2.38
N MET A 98 2.83 -3.73 -3.03
CA MET A 98 3.63 -4.59 -3.90
C MET A 98 5.09 -4.52 -3.51
N ALA A 99 5.75 -5.68 -3.46
CA ALA A 99 7.15 -5.79 -3.01
C ALA A 99 7.39 -5.03 -1.70
N GLY A 100 6.40 -5.04 -0.81
CA GLY A 100 6.47 -4.57 0.56
C GLY A 100 7.05 -5.67 1.45
N GLY A 101 6.94 -5.53 2.72
CA GLY A 101 7.46 -6.51 3.67
C GLY A 101 7.56 -5.91 5.06
N GLU A 102 6.51 -5.19 5.48
CA GLU A 102 6.45 -4.69 6.84
C GLU A 102 6.24 -5.84 7.82
N PRO A 103 7.02 -5.90 8.89
CA PRO A 103 6.71 -6.78 10.01
C PRO A 103 5.35 -6.43 10.61
N LEU A 104 4.60 -7.44 11.06
CA LEU A 104 3.28 -7.27 11.68
C LEU A 104 3.28 -6.28 12.86
N LYS A 105 4.38 -6.21 13.63
CA LYS A 105 4.53 -5.20 14.70
C LYS A 105 4.46 -3.74 14.23
N ASN A 106 4.77 -3.50 12.96
CA ASN A 106 4.77 -2.16 12.36
C ASN A 106 3.50 -1.87 11.55
N ALA A 107 2.80 -2.90 11.13
CA ALA A 107 1.56 -2.85 10.37
C ALA A 107 0.67 -4.04 10.79
N PRO A 108 0.04 -3.97 11.97
CA PRO A 108 -0.82 -5.03 12.48
C PRO A 108 -1.93 -5.39 11.50
N ALA A 109 -2.08 -6.69 11.22
CA ALA A 109 -3.11 -7.19 10.31
C ALA A 109 -4.51 -6.98 10.88
N GLU A 110 -4.65 -7.00 12.20
CA GLU A 110 -5.90 -6.83 12.95
C GLU A 110 -6.60 -5.51 12.62
N ASN A 111 -5.84 -4.49 12.29
CA ASN A 111 -6.38 -3.18 11.93
C ASN A 111 -7.04 -3.16 10.54
N CYS A 112 -6.83 -4.18 9.73
CA CYS A 112 -7.31 -4.26 8.35
C CYS A 112 -8.61 -5.05 8.19
N SER A 113 -9.41 -5.19 9.24
CA SER A 113 -10.62 -6.03 9.25
C SER A 113 -11.67 -5.60 8.23
N ASN A 114 -11.76 -4.32 7.94
CA ASN A 114 -12.79 -3.69 7.12
C ASN A 114 -12.34 -3.31 5.70
N ILE A 115 -11.10 -3.59 5.33
CA ILE A 115 -10.57 -3.26 3.99
C ILE A 115 -10.23 -4.52 3.20
N ALA A 116 -10.32 -4.41 1.88
CA ALA A 116 -9.78 -5.44 1.00
C ALA A 116 -8.25 -5.27 0.89
N PHE A 117 -7.49 -6.31 1.20
CA PHE A 117 -6.03 -6.23 1.26
C PHE A 117 -5.37 -7.15 0.23
N SER A 118 -4.55 -6.59 -0.67
CA SER A 118 -3.83 -7.35 -1.68
C SER A 118 -2.33 -7.08 -1.59
N LEU A 119 -1.55 -8.08 -1.18
CA LEU A 119 -0.09 -7.98 -1.15
C LEU A 119 0.53 -8.97 -2.13
N ARG A 120 1.41 -8.47 -2.98
CA ARG A 120 2.17 -9.30 -3.93
C ARG A 120 3.66 -9.05 -3.79
N THR A 121 4.41 -10.14 -3.64
CA THR A 121 5.87 -10.11 -3.53
C THR A 121 6.47 -11.23 -4.36
N GLY A 122 7.62 -11.01 -4.98
CA GLY A 122 8.34 -12.07 -5.68
C GLY A 122 8.80 -13.16 -4.71
N ASP A 123 8.67 -14.42 -5.09
CA ASP A 123 9.11 -15.55 -4.27
C ASP A 123 10.62 -15.54 -3.98
N LYS A 124 11.39 -14.96 -4.91
CA LYS A 124 12.85 -14.76 -4.81
C LYS A 124 13.26 -13.38 -4.31
N ASP A 125 12.33 -12.54 -3.92
CA ASP A 125 12.62 -11.22 -3.34
C ASP A 125 13.02 -11.39 -1.87
N THR A 126 14.28 -11.80 -1.67
CA THR A 126 14.88 -12.02 -0.34
C THR A 126 15.41 -10.73 0.28
N GLY A 127 15.50 -9.65 -0.51
CA GLY A 127 15.94 -8.34 -0.03
C GLY A 127 15.05 -7.86 1.11
N PHE A 128 15.67 -7.50 2.24
CA PHE A 128 14.97 -7.12 3.47
C PHE A 128 13.96 -8.17 3.97
N TYR A 129 14.15 -9.45 3.61
CA TYR A 129 13.27 -10.57 3.97
C TYR A 129 11.82 -10.41 3.48
N ARG A 130 11.60 -9.71 2.37
CA ARG A 130 10.25 -9.37 1.88
C ARG A 130 9.38 -10.59 1.63
N ASN A 131 9.93 -11.62 0.98
CA ASN A 131 9.21 -12.86 0.73
C ASN A 131 8.80 -13.58 2.04
N THR A 132 9.70 -13.66 3.02
CA THR A 132 9.45 -14.25 4.33
C THR A 132 8.38 -13.47 5.10
N LEU A 133 8.53 -12.14 5.15
CA LEU A 133 7.56 -11.26 5.83
C LEU A 133 6.19 -11.30 5.16
N THR A 134 6.13 -11.41 3.84
CA THR A 134 4.86 -11.62 3.11
C THR A 134 4.19 -12.94 3.51
N GLY A 135 4.98 -14.00 3.74
CA GLY A 135 4.47 -15.26 4.28
C GLY A 135 3.80 -15.08 5.64
N TYR A 136 4.45 -14.39 6.57
CA TYR A 136 3.88 -14.13 7.90
C TYR A 136 2.63 -13.26 7.84
N VAL A 137 2.60 -12.27 6.96
CA VAL A 137 1.40 -11.44 6.77
C VAL A 137 0.25 -12.29 6.24
N ARG A 138 0.51 -13.20 5.28
CA ARG A 138 -0.51 -14.13 4.76
C ARG A 138 -1.07 -15.01 5.86
N GLU A 139 -0.21 -15.66 6.65
CA GLU A 139 -0.63 -16.52 7.76
C GLU A 139 -1.49 -15.77 8.78
N ALA A 140 -1.14 -14.52 9.10
CA ALA A 140 -1.91 -13.68 10.00
C ALA A 140 -3.30 -13.37 9.43
N PHE A 141 -3.39 -12.96 8.17
CA PHE A 141 -4.68 -12.68 7.52
C PHE A 141 -5.54 -13.93 7.36
N ASP A 142 -4.95 -15.07 6.97
CA ASP A 142 -5.65 -16.36 6.89
C ASP A 142 -6.27 -16.75 8.25
N SER A 143 -5.48 -16.61 9.33
CA SER A 143 -5.94 -16.90 10.69
C SER A 143 -7.08 -15.97 11.13
N LEU A 144 -6.95 -14.66 10.90
CA LEU A 144 -7.96 -13.67 11.27
C LEU A 144 -9.25 -13.84 10.46
N ALA A 145 -9.15 -14.12 9.17
CA ALA A 145 -10.30 -14.39 8.32
C ALA A 145 -11.04 -15.67 8.74
N HIS A 146 -10.32 -16.68 9.19
CA HIS A 146 -10.91 -17.91 9.74
C HIS A 146 -11.65 -17.63 11.05
N GLN A 147 -11.10 -16.80 11.94
CA GLN A 147 -11.70 -16.45 13.22
C GLN A 147 -12.90 -15.49 13.07
N HIS A 148 -12.90 -14.68 12.02
CA HIS A 148 -13.90 -13.63 11.79
C HIS A 148 -14.47 -13.73 10.37
N PRO A 149 -15.37 -14.68 10.07
CA PRO A 149 -15.95 -14.85 8.75
C PRO A 149 -16.62 -13.58 8.23
N GLY A 150 -16.32 -13.19 7.00
CA GLY A 150 -16.83 -11.97 6.37
C GLY A 150 -15.96 -10.72 6.56
N TYR A 151 -14.92 -10.80 7.39
CA TYR A 151 -13.91 -9.76 7.57
C TYR A 151 -12.56 -10.20 6.99
N PHE A 152 -11.59 -9.30 6.96
CA PHE A 152 -10.22 -9.56 6.49
C PHE A 152 -10.17 -10.12 5.06
N THR A 153 -10.98 -9.57 4.15
CA THR A 153 -10.90 -9.93 2.74
C THR A 153 -9.49 -9.69 2.22
N HIS A 154 -8.81 -10.73 1.75
CA HIS A 154 -7.43 -10.57 1.32
C HIS A 154 -7.03 -11.48 0.16
N LYS A 155 -5.97 -11.06 -0.53
CA LYS A 155 -5.24 -11.85 -1.52
C LYS A 155 -3.74 -11.58 -1.36
N ILE A 156 -3.03 -12.49 -0.70
CA ILE A 156 -1.60 -12.34 -0.40
C ILE A 156 -0.83 -13.45 -1.11
N GLU A 157 0.03 -13.07 -2.05
CA GLU A 157 0.67 -13.98 -2.97
C GLU A 157 2.19 -13.78 -3.03
N LEU A 158 2.92 -14.89 -2.99
CA LEU A 158 4.27 -14.96 -3.49
C LEU A 158 4.19 -15.37 -4.96
N ILE A 159 4.58 -14.48 -5.85
CA ILE A 159 4.52 -14.72 -7.30
C ILE A 159 5.87 -15.17 -7.82
N LEU A 160 5.85 -16.08 -8.78
CA LEU A 160 7.09 -16.50 -9.44
C LEU A 160 7.74 -15.29 -10.10
N SER A 161 8.86 -14.85 -9.54
CA SER A 161 9.57 -13.68 -10.02
C SER A 161 10.71 -14.10 -10.92
N LEU A 162 10.67 -13.63 -12.17
CA LEU A 162 11.80 -13.74 -13.10
C LEU A 162 12.78 -12.55 -12.95
N ILE A 163 12.41 -11.55 -12.15
CA ILE A 163 13.18 -10.32 -11.99
C ILE A 163 13.32 -10.02 -10.49
N HIS A 164 14.55 -9.89 -10.03
CA HIS A 164 14.84 -9.30 -8.74
C HIS A 164 14.64 -7.78 -8.83
N ILE A 165 13.73 -7.24 -8.05
CA ILE A 165 13.57 -5.79 -7.88
C ILE A 165 14.52 -5.33 -6.77
#